data_775d29c64cc91076373cada4003bc723
#
_entry.id   775d29c64cc91076373cada4003bc723
#
_cell.length_a   1.000
_cell.length_b   1.000
_cell.length_c   1.000
_cell.angle_alpha   90.00
_cell.angle_beta   90.00
_cell.angle_gamma   90.00
#
_symmetry.space_group_name_H-M   'P 1'
#
loop_
_entity.id
_entity.type
_entity.pdbx_description
1 polymer ?
#
loop_
_entity_poly.entity_id
_entity_poly.type
_entity_poly.pdbx_seq_one_letter_code
_entity_poly.pdbx_strand_id
1 'polypeptide(L)'
;MTRSRRVLVTGATDGIGRATATELAARGWHVLVHGRTLAKAAAVAREIGGTAVGGDFSRLHEVVALAGEVLAAAPVLDALVNNAGIYPTRHELTEDGFELTIAVNHFAPFVLTHHLLAALKGAPAGRIVNVSSMTHSGAKLDPGALNIERGWDPYRAYAASKLANIVFTRQLAANLKRTAVTANTLHPGVIGTKLLRAGFSIAGGKPADGARTPVYLVDDAALAGVSGRYFVDCRATTPSRAALDDRFAQAVWDATANAVIAYL
;
A
#
# COMPACT_ATOMS: atom_id res chain seq x y z
N MET A 1 -9.21 3.61 30.41
CA MET A 1 -7.96 3.36 29.66
C MET A 1 -8.23 3.61 28.18
N THR A 2 -7.50 4.48 27.54
CA THR A 2 -7.61 4.71 26.10
C THR A 2 -7.11 3.46 25.35
N ARG A 3 -7.89 2.98 24.37
CA ARG A 3 -7.50 1.86 23.51
C ARG A 3 -6.17 2.18 22.80
N SER A 4 -5.23 1.23 22.75
CA SER A 4 -4.04 1.36 21.92
C SER A 4 -4.43 1.51 20.44
N ARG A 5 -3.84 2.48 19.73
CA ARG A 5 -4.02 2.67 18.29
C ARG A 5 -3.47 1.47 17.53
N ARG A 6 -4.20 0.99 16.53
CA ARG A 6 -3.86 -0.20 15.75
C ARG A 6 -3.55 0.15 14.31
N VAL A 7 -2.46 -0.41 13.78
CA VAL A 7 -2.04 -0.21 12.40
C VAL A 7 -1.70 -1.55 11.73
N LEU A 8 -2.21 -1.77 10.54
CA LEU A 8 -1.73 -2.84 9.66
C LEU A 8 -0.64 -2.30 8.75
N VAL A 9 0.53 -2.95 8.75
CA VAL A 9 1.62 -2.64 7.80
C VAL A 9 1.83 -3.85 6.90
N THR A 10 1.53 -3.70 5.59
CA THR A 10 1.71 -4.79 4.63
C THR A 10 3.17 -4.89 4.16
N GLY A 11 3.65 -6.13 3.95
CA GLY A 11 5.07 -6.37 3.61
C GLY A 11 6.04 -5.94 4.71
N ALA A 12 5.64 -6.14 5.97
CA ALA A 12 6.38 -5.68 7.16
C ALA A 12 7.49 -6.64 7.62
N THR A 13 7.84 -7.64 6.83
CA THR A 13 8.87 -8.64 7.20
C THR A 13 10.28 -8.24 6.78
N ASP A 14 10.45 -7.22 5.94
CA ASP A 14 11.75 -6.76 5.44
C ASP A 14 11.68 -5.28 5.00
N GLY A 15 12.86 -4.68 4.77
CA GLY A 15 13.00 -3.36 4.14
C GLY A 15 12.21 -2.24 4.82
N ILE A 16 11.57 -1.40 3.99
CA ILE A 16 10.82 -0.22 4.45
C ILE A 16 9.65 -0.62 5.37
N GLY A 17 8.91 -1.68 5.01
CA GLY A 17 7.77 -2.12 5.80
C GLY A 17 8.15 -2.55 7.21
N ARG A 18 9.26 -3.32 7.36
CA ARG A 18 9.78 -3.70 8.68
C ARG A 18 10.22 -2.47 9.48
N ALA A 19 10.97 -1.55 8.86
CA ALA A 19 11.39 -0.33 9.52
C ALA A 19 10.20 0.55 9.95
N THR A 20 9.15 0.66 9.10
CA THR A 20 7.91 1.36 9.43
C THR A 20 7.18 0.71 10.61
N ALA A 21 7.05 -0.62 10.60
CA ALA A 21 6.41 -1.37 11.68
C ALA A 21 7.15 -1.19 13.03
N THR A 22 8.48 -1.31 13.01
CA THR A 22 9.34 -1.13 14.19
C THR A 22 9.21 0.29 14.77
N GLU A 23 9.27 1.31 13.94
CA GLU A 23 9.16 2.71 14.37
C GLU A 23 7.76 3.03 14.93
N LEU A 24 6.69 2.53 14.30
CA LEU A 24 5.33 2.72 14.81
C LEU A 24 5.12 2.00 16.15
N ALA A 25 5.66 0.79 16.32
CA ALA A 25 5.61 0.09 17.59
C ALA A 25 6.35 0.87 18.69
N ALA A 26 7.53 1.42 18.42
CA ALA A 26 8.28 2.27 19.34
C ALA A 26 7.51 3.55 19.74
N ARG A 27 6.57 4.01 18.91
CA ARG A 27 5.65 5.14 19.18
C ARG A 27 4.35 4.72 19.88
N GLY A 28 4.26 3.48 20.34
CA GLY A 28 3.10 2.97 21.10
C GLY A 28 1.92 2.51 20.25
N TRP A 29 2.10 2.29 18.94
CA TRP A 29 1.10 1.66 18.10
C TRP A 29 1.13 0.14 18.29
N HIS A 30 -0.03 -0.50 18.37
CA HIS A 30 -0.13 -1.94 18.20
C HIS A 30 -0.11 -2.28 16.71
N VAL A 31 0.96 -2.92 16.27
CA VAL A 31 1.21 -3.20 14.84
C VAL A 31 0.74 -4.60 14.48
N LEU A 32 -0.15 -4.69 13.49
CA LEU A 32 -0.41 -5.94 12.79
C LEU A 32 0.64 -6.06 11.68
N VAL A 33 1.53 -7.04 11.84
CA VAL A 33 2.67 -7.27 10.96
C VAL A 33 2.26 -8.25 9.88
N HIS A 34 2.09 -7.77 8.64
CA HIS A 34 1.77 -8.64 7.53
C HIS A 34 3.03 -9.13 6.79
N GLY A 35 3.05 -10.41 6.47
CA GLY A 35 4.02 -11.05 5.59
C GLY A 35 3.36 -12.06 4.66
N ARG A 36 4.00 -12.35 3.54
CA ARG A 36 3.54 -13.39 2.60
C ARG A 36 3.33 -14.76 3.26
N THR A 37 4.03 -15.03 4.35
CA THR A 37 3.82 -16.22 5.19
C THR A 37 3.72 -15.79 6.65
N LEU A 38 2.80 -16.40 7.38
CA LEU A 38 2.61 -16.14 8.81
C LEU A 38 3.90 -16.33 9.62
N ALA A 39 4.72 -17.33 9.30
CA ALA A 39 5.97 -17.60 10.00
C ALA A 39 6.97 -16.42 9.94
N LYS A 40 7.11 -15.76 8.77
CA LYS A 40 7.95 -14.57 8.63
C LYS A 40 7.39 -13.37 9.37
N ALA A 41 6.08 -13.18 9.34
CA ALA A 41 5.39 -12.12 10.07
C ALA A 41 5.53 -12.32 11.58
N ALA A 42 5.39 -13.55 12.08
CA ALA A 42 5.50 -13.89 13.50
C ALA A 42 6.89 -13.60 14.09
N ALA A 43 7.96 -13.75 13.31
CA ALA A 43 9.30 -13.40 13.77
C ALA A 43 9.40 -11.90 14.09
N VAL A 44 8.97 -11.04 13.17
CA VAL A 44 9.00 -9.59 13.36
C VAL A 44 7.98 -9.14 14.43
N ALA A 45 6.77 -9.72 14.44
CA ALA A 45 5.76 -9.39 15.43
C ALA A 45 6.25 -9.64 16.87
N ARG A 46 6.96 -10.75 17.11
CA ARG A 46 7.57 -11.01 18.42
C ARG A 46 8.62 -9.98 18.83
N GLU A 47 9.43 -9.52 17.87
CA GLU A 47 10.47 -8.52 18.14
C GLU A 47 9.89 -7.17 18.58
N ILE A 48 8.74 -6.78 18.03
CA ILE A 48 8.14 -5.47 18.25
C ILE A 48 6.89 -5.49 19.15
N GLY A 49 6.52 -6.67 19.70
CA GLY A 49 5.31 -6.81 20.51
C GLY A 49 4.00 -6.63 19.72
N GLY A 50 4.01 -6.95 18.43
CA GLY A 50 2.85 -6.85 17.53
C GLY A 50 2.08 -8.17 17.35
N THR A 51 1.13 -8.16 16.44
CA THR A 51 0.36 -9.34 16.01
C THR A 51 0.75 -9.72 14.58
N ALA A 52 1.04 -11.00 14.33
CA ALA A 52 1.33 -11.50 13.00
C ALA A 52 0.03 -11.82 12.24
N VAL A 53 -0.01 -11.46 10.95
CA VAL A 53 -1.03 -11.86 9.98
C VAL A 53 -0.35 -12.27 8.67
N GLY A 54 -0.94 -13.19 7.91
CA GLY A 54 -0.33 -13.76 6.72
C GLY A 54 -1.25 -13.79 5.51
N GLY A 55 -0.68 -13.63 4.29
CA GLY A 55 -1.40 -13.77 3.03
C GLY A 55 -0.51 -13.44 1.84
N ASP A 56 -0.59 -14.24 0.79
CA ASP A 56 0.15 -13.98 -0.46
C ASP A 56 -0.67 -13.06 -1.38
N PHE A 57 -0.18 -11.87 -1.64
CA PHE A 57 -0.85 -10.88 -2.48
C PHE A 57 -0.91 -11.26 -3.97
N SER A 58 -0.23 -12.32 -4.38
CA SER A 58 -0.42 -12.90 -5.71
C SER A 58 -1.70 -13.73 -5.82
N ARG A 59 -2.44 -13.91 -4.72
CA ARG A 59 -3.67 -14.70 -4.59
C ARG A 59 -4.74 -13.85 -3.92
N LEU A 60 -5.67 -13.32 -4.69
CA LEU A 60 -6.64 -12.36 -4.14
C LEU A 60 -7.57 -12.98 -3.10
N HIS A 61 -7.85 -14.28 -3.17
CA HIS A 61 -8.62 -14.96 -2.12
C HIS A 61 -7.87 -14.97 -0.76
N GLU A 62 -6.51 -15.06 -0.76
CA GLU A 62 -5.73 -14.93 0.47
C GLU A 62 -5.74 -13.49 1.02
N VAL A 63 -5.88 -12.48 0.14
CA VAL A 63 -6.07 -11.08 0.57
C VAL A 63 -7.40 -10.90 1.29
N VAL A 64 -8.48 -11.53 0.80
CA VAL A 64 -9.79 -11.52 1.46
C VAL A 64 -9.72 -12.24 2.80
N ALA A 65 -9.07 -13.42 2.87
CA ALA A 65 -8.87 -14.15 4.11
C ALA A 65 -8.06 -13.33 5.14
N LEU A 66 -6.97 -12.69 4.69
CA LEU A 66 -6.17 -11.77 5.51
C LEU A 66 -7.01 -10.63 6.08
N ALA A 67 -7.90 -10.04 5.29
CA ALA A 67 -8.79 -8.99 5.79
C ALA A 67 -9.66 -9.51 6.94
N GLY A 68 -10.17 -10.73 6.84
CA GLY A 68 -10.91 -11.40 7.93
C GLY A 68 -10.07 -11.58 9.20
N GLU A 69 -8.81 -12.03 9.07
CA GLU A 69 -7.88 -12.14 10.21
C GLU A 69 -7.61 -10.77 10.86
N VAL A 70 -7.41 -9.73 10.05
CA VAL A 70 -7.20 -8.36 10.54
C VAL A 70 -8.43 -7.86 11.29
N LEU A 71 -9.63 -8.06 10.76
CA LEU A 71 -10.89 -7.66 11.41
C LEU A 71 -11.13 -8.37 12.73
N ALA A 72 -10.79 -9.66 12.82
CA ALA A 72 -10.85 -10.42 14.05
C ALA A 72 -9.87 -9.87 15.13
N ALA A 73 -8.65 -9.53 14.73
CA ALA A 73 -7.62 -8.96 15.61
C ALA A 73 -7.87 -7.48 15.94
N ALA A 74 -8.43 -6.72 15.00
CA ALA A 74 -8.62 -5.27 15.08
C ALA A 74 -9.97 -4.86 14.48
N PRO A 75 -11.11 -5.05 15.19
CA PRO A 75 -12.43 -4.61 14.71
C PRO A 75 -12.51 -3.11 14.44
N VAL A 76 -11.66 -2.32 15.09
CA VAL A 76 -11.39 -0.90 14.77
C VAL A 76 -9.91 -0.77 14.43
N LEU A 77 -9.62 -0.30 13.24
CA LEU A 77 -8.28 -0.11 12.71
C LEU A 77 -8.01 1.40 12.53
N ASP A 78 -6.96 1.91 13.16
CA ASP A 78 -6.65 3.35 13.11
C ASP A 78 -5.81 3.71 11.88
N ALA A 79 -5.02 2.75 11.34
CA ALA A 79 -4.26 3.00 10.12
C ALA A 79 -4.02 1.72 9.30
N LEU A 80 -3.94 1.90 7.98
CA LEU A 80 -3.52 0.90 7.00
C LEU A 80 -2.36 1.45 6.20
N VAL A 81 -1.21 0.76 6.20
CA VAL A 81 -0.06 1.07 5.35
C VAL A 81 0.07 -0.01 4.28
N ASN A 82 -0.39 0.27 3.07
CA ASN A 82 -0.20 -0.53 1.87
C ASN A 82 1.23 -0.33 1.37
N ASN A 83 2.17 -1.05 1.97
CA ASN A 83 3.60 -0.97 1.66
C ASN A 83 4.09 -2.16 0.82
N ALA A 84 3.44 -3.33 0.91
CA ALA A 84 3.84 -4.50 0.14
C ALA A 84 3.97 -4.16 -1.36
N GLY A 85 5.02 -4.68 -1.98
CA GLY A 85 5.26 -4.48 -3.40
C GLY A 85 6.43 -5.31 -3.90
N ILE A 86 6.39 -5.60 -5.20
CA ILE A 86 7.39 -6.42 -5.90
C ILE A 86 7.84 -5.74 -7.19
N TYR A 87 8.95 -6.24 -7.71
CA TYR A 87 9.50 -5.92 -9.03
C TYR A 87 9.93 -7.22 -9.71
N PRO A 88 9.03 -7.96 -10.35
CA PRO A 88 9.39 -9.16 -11.12
C PRO A 88 10.25 -8.78 -12.32
N THR A 89 11.23 -9.64 -12.66
CA THR A 89 12.08 -9.47 -13.84
C THR A 89 11.63 -10.28 -15.04
N ARG A 90 10.57 -11.09 -14.87
CA ARG A 90 9.92 -11.90 -15.90
C ARG A 90 8.42 -11.65 -15.89
N HIS A 91 7.79 -11.79 -17.06
CA HIS A 91 6.34 -11.77 -17.15
C HIS A 91 5.78 -13.04 -16.51
N GLU A 92 4.95 -12.88 -15.50
CA GLU A 92 4.27 -13.98 -14.80
C GLU A 92 2.82 -13.59 -14.59
N LEU A 93 1.92 -14.56 -14.69
CA LEU A 93 0.52 -14.42 -14.33
C LEU A 93 0.25 -15.08 -12.97
N THR A 94 -0.64 -14.50 -12.21
CA THR A 94 -1.17 -15.11 -10.99
C THR A 94 -2.15 -16.24 -11.34
N GLU A 95 -2.58 -17.02 -10.34
CA GLU A 95 -3.63 -18.04 -10.52
C GLU A 95 -4.97 -17.41 -10.93
N ASP A 96 -5.18 -16.13 -10.59
CA ASP A 96 -6.36 -15.34 -10.98
C ASP A 96 -6.26 -14.81 -12.44
N GLY A 97 -5.16 -15.09 -13.15
CA GLY A 97 -4.90 -14.63 -14.52
C GLY A 97 -4.43 -13.18 -14.64
N PHE A 98 -4.01 -12.52 -13.54
CA PHE A 98 -3.48 -11.16 -13.56
C PHE A 98 -1.97 -11.13 -13.70
N GLU A 99 -1.44 -10.10 -14.37
CA GLU A 99 0.00 -9.84 -14.39
C GLU A 99 0.47 -9.59 -12.96
N LEU A 100 1.54 -10.27 -12.57
CA LEU A 100 1.98 -10.38 -11.18
C LEU A 100 2.28 -9.04 -10.51
N THR A 101 2.83 -8.06 -11.25
CA THR A 101 3.16 -6.74 -10.69
C THR A 101 1.90 -5.95 -10.35
N ILE A 102 0.93 -5.90 -11.28
CA ILE A 102 -0.31 -5.16 -11.04
C ILE A 102 -1.16 -5.84 -9.97
N ALA A 103 -1.17 -7.18 -9.93
CA ALA A 103 -1.88 -7.95 -8.93
C ALA A 103 -1.40 -7.60 -7.51
N VAL A 104 -0.09 -7.73 -7.26
CA VAL A 104 0.49 -7.53 -5.93
C VAL A 104 0.55 -6.06 -5.54
N ASN A 105 0.95 -5.17 -6.48
CA ASN A 105 1.21 -3.77 -6.14
C ASN A 105 -0.05 -2.90 -6.11
N HIS A 106 -1.13 -3.32 -6.80
CA HIS A 106 -2.33 -2.50 -6.96
C HIS A 106 -3.63 -3.22 -6.63
N PHE A 107 -3.92 -4.38 -7.23
CA PHE A 107 -5.19 -5.08 -6.99
C PHE A 107 -5.32 -5.55 -5.54
N ALA A 108 -4.28 -6.17 -4.98
CA ALA A 108 -4.29 -6.62 -3.59
C ALA A 108 -4.48 -5.47 -2.59
N PRO A 109 -3.77 -4.32 -2.67
CA PRO A 109 -4.07 -3.14 -1.85
C PRO A 109 -5.49 -2.60 -2.03
N PHE A 110 -6.04 -2.63 -3.25
CA PHE A 110 -7.41 -2.20 -3.52
C PHE A 110 -8.43 -3.10 -2.80
N VAL A 111 -8.34 -4.42 -2.98
CA VAL A 111 -9.20 -5.43 -2.33
C VAL A 111 -9.07 -5.35 -0.81
N LEU A 112 -7.84 -5.33 -0.28
CA LEU A 112 -7.60 -5.23 1.16
C LEU A 112 -8.21 -3.96 1.76
N THR A 113 -8.02 -2.83 1.08
CA THR A 113 -8.57 -1.54 1.53
C THR A 113 -10.10 -1.58 1.54
N HIS A 114 -10.73 -2.17 0.51
CA HIS A 114 -12.18 -2.32 0.44
C HIS A 114 -12.71 -3.06 1.68
N HIS A 115 -12.19 -4.23 1.99
CA HIS A 115 -12.64 -5.03 3.13
C HIS A 115 -12.37 -4.40 4.49
N LEU A 116 -11.28 -3.64 4.65
CA LEU A 116 -10.91 -3.00 5.91
C LEU A 116 -11.56 -1.63 6.11
N LEU A 117 -12.29 -1.10 5.11
CA LEU A 117 -12.80 0.26 5.14
C LEU A 117 -13.79 0.51 6.28
N ALA A 118 -14.62 -0.49 6.64
CA ALA A 118 -15.53 -0.38 7.77
C ALA A 118 -14.79 -0.22 9.11
N ALA A 119 -13.73 -1.00 9.33
CA ALA A 119 -12.90 -0.91 10.53
C ALA A 119 -12.15 0.43 10.60
N LEU A 120 -11.67 0.96 9.46
CA LEU A 120 -11.03 2.27 9.37
C LEU A 120 -12.02 3.42 9.64
N LYS A 121 -13.26 3.30 9.16
CA LYS A 121 -14.33 4.27 9.47
C LYS A 121 -14.77 4.22 10.94
N GLY A 122 -14.57 3.11 11.62
CA GLY A 122 -14.81 2.97 13.07
C GLY A 122 -13.79 3.71 13.93
N ALA A 123 -12.65 4.12 13.38
CA ALA A 123 -11.65 4.90 14.08
C ALA A 123 -11.99 6.41 14.09
N PRO A 124 -11.63 7.15 15.15
CA PRO A 124 -11.87 8.60 15.21
C PRO A 124 -11.18 9.39 14.10
N ALA A 125 -10.06 8.88 13.57
CA ALA A 125 -9.26 9.51 12.50
C ALA A 125 -8.50 8.42 11.72
N GLY A 126 -9.23 7.58 10.97
CA GLY A 126 -8.65 6.50 10.19
C GLY A 126 -7.67 7.02 9.12
N ARG A 127 -6.55 6.34 8.91
CA ARG A 127 -5.52 6.74 7.95
C ARG A 127 -5.15 5.61 7.01
N ILE A 128 -5.18 5.89 5.71
CA ILE A 128 -4.73 4.98 4.66
C ILE A 128 -3.50 5.59 4.00
N VAL A 129 -2.41 4.81 3.96
CA VAL A 129 -1.13 5.23 3.40
C VAL A 129 -0.72 4.24 2.32
N ASN A 130 -0.65 4.69 1.06
CA ASN A 130 -0.27 3.86 -0.08
C ASN A 130 1.15 4.19 -0.53
N VAL A 131 2.04 3.19 -0.52
CA VAL A 131 3.42 3.37 -0.98
C VAL A 131 3.49 3.29 -2.50
N SER A 132 3.79 4.42 -3.12
CA SER A 132 4.06 4.57 -4.54
C SER A 132 5.57 4.68 -4.82
N SER A 133 5.96 5.31 -5.92
CA SER A 133 7.35 5.54 -6.34
C SER A 133 7.44 6.77 -7.23
N MET A 134 8.63 7.37 -7.31
CA MET A 134 8.94 8.40 -8.30
C MET A 134 8.82 7.90 -9.75
N THR A 135 8.91 6.59 -9.98
CA THR A 135 8.76 5.98 -11.31
C THR A 135 7.40 6.24 -11.96
N HIS A 136 6.38 6.59 -11.16
CA HIS A 136 5.06 6.99 -11.69
C HIS A 136 5.11 8.15 -12.68
N SER A 137 6.13 9.02 -12.60
CA SER A 137 6.23 10.23 -13.43
C SER A 137 6.40 9.93 -14.93
N GLY A 138 7.03 8.79 -15.27
CA GLY A 138 7.19 8.33 -16.65
C GLY A 138 6.22 7.21 -17.05
N ALA A 139 5.28 6.87 -16.17
CA ALA A 139 4.39 5.73 -16.38
C ALA A 139 3.33 6.00 -17.45
N LYS A 140 3.06 4.97 -18.24
CA LYS A 140 1.86 4.86 -19.09
C LYS A 140 0.98 3.77 -18.49
N LEU A 141 -0.27 4.07 -18.24
CA LEU A 141 -1.27 3.14 -17.74
C LEU A 141 -2.53 3.33 -18.59
N ASP A 142 -3.01 2.23 -19.16
CA ASP A 142 -4.27 2.20 -19.91
C ASP A 142 -5.35 1.56 -19.02
N PRO A 143 -6.42 2.29 -18.64
CA PRO A 143 -7.53 1.69 -17.89
C PRO A 143 -8.17 0.50 -18.61
N GLY A 144 -8.16 0.49 -19.95
CA GLY A 144 -8.69 -0.62 -20.75
C GLY A 144 -7.78 -1.85 -20.79
N ALA A 145 -6.54 -1.75 -20.28
CA ALA A 145 -5.53 -2.80 -20.34
C ALA A 145 -4.66 -2.80 -19.07
N LEU A 146 -5.28 -2.84 -17.89
CA LEU A 146 -4.56 -2.87 -16.61
C LEU A 146 -3.68 -4.12 -16.49
N ASN A 147 -4.12 -5.23 -17.09
CA ASN A 147 -3.37 -6.48 -17.18
C ASN A 147 -2.40 -6.40 -18.37
N ILE A 148 -1.21 -5.86 -18.14
CA ILE A 148 -0.22 -5.56 -19.20
C ILE A 148 0.32 -6.87 -19.80
N GLU A 149 -0.28 -7.35 -20.87
CA GLU A 149 0.16 -8.58 -21.54
C GLU A 149 1.11 -8.28 -22.73
N ARG A 150 0.73 -7.33 -23.59
CA ARG A 150 1.50 -7.00 -24.80
C ARG A 150 2.60 -5.98 -24.53
N GLY A 151 3.81 -6.31 -24.97
CA GLY A 151 4.97 -5.43 -24.77
C GLY A 151 5.30 -5.22 -23.31
N TRP A 152 5.11 -6.25 -22.49
CA TRP A 152 5.48 -6.24 -21.08
C TRP A 152 6.97 -5.94 -20.91
N ASP A 153 7.27 -5.12 -19.95
CA ASP A 153 8.60 -4.75 -19.51
C ASP A 153 8.57 -4.52 -17.99
N PRO A 154 9.56 -5.02 -17.23
CA PRO A 154 9.55 -4.91 -15.77
C PRO A 154 9.37 -3.48 -15.25
N TYR A 155 10.09 -2.53 -15.87
CA TYR A 155 10.01 -1.13 -15.45
C TYR A 155 8.65 -0.52 -15.78
N ARG A 156 8.10 -0.80 -16.97
CA ARG A 156 6.76 -0.32 -17.36
C ARG A 156 5.68 -0.86 -16.45
N ALA A 157 5.68 -2.16 -16.17
CA ALA A 157 4.71 -2.79 -15.28
C ALA A 157 4.79 -2.18 -13.86
N TYR A 158 6.00 -2.04 -13.33
CA TYR A 158 6.21 -1.43 -12.02
C TYR A 158 5.77 0.04 -12.00
N ALA A 159 6.20 0.84 -12.97
CA ALA A 159 5.85 2.26 -13.06
C ALA A 159 4.32 2.46 -13.18
N ALA A 160 3.65 1.64 -14.02
CA ALA A 160 2.20 1.65 -14.17
C ALA A 160 1.50 1.31 -12.85
N SER A 161 1.95 0.27 -12.12
CA SER A 161 1.38 -0.07 -10.81
C SER A 161 1.53 1.06 -9.78
N LYS A 162 2.63 1.82 -9.85
CA LYS A 162 2.87 2.95 -8.94
C LYS A 162 2.06 4.20 -9.32
N LEU A 163 1.78 4.42 -10.60
CA LEU A 163 0.80 5.42 -11.04
C LEU A 163 -0.61 5.02 -10.59
N ALA A 164 -1.00 3.75 -10.78
CA ALA A 164 -2.28 3.22 -10.32
C ALA A 164 -2.51 3.47 -8.82
N ASN A 165 -1.47 3.30 -7.98
CA ASN A 165 -1.58 3.58 -6.55
C ASN A 165 -1.82 5.06 -6.22
N ILE A 166 -1.29 6.00 -6.99
CA ILE A 166 -1.55 7.43 -6.77
C ILE A 166 -2.99 7.77 -7.17
N VAL A 167 -3.44 7.35 -8.34
CA VAL A 167 -4.80 7.66 -8.81
C VAL A 167 -5.86 6.95 -7.95
N PHE A 168 -5.60 5.71 -7.53
CA PHE A 168 -6.40 4.99 -6.53
C PHE A 168 -6.55 5.80 -5.24
N THR A 169 -5.43 6.28 -4.69
CA THR A 169 -5.44 7.08 -3.45
C THR A 169 -6.27 8.35 -3.60
N ARG A 170 -6.15 9.05 -4.72
CA ARG A 170 -6.90 10.27 -4.99
C ARG A 170 -8.39 10.00 -5.11
N GLN A 171 -8.78 8.96 -5.86
CA GLN A 171 -10.19 8.58 -6.01
C GLN A 171 -10.76 8.10 -4.67
N LEU A 172 -10.01 7.30 -3.92
CA LEU A 172 -10.40 6.87 -2.57
C LEU A 172 -10.62 8.08 -1.65
N ALA A 173 -9.71 9.05 -1.65
CA ALA A 173 -9.84 10.28 -0.86
C ALA A 173 -11.10 11.07 -1.25
N ALA A 174 -11.44 11.13 -2.54
CA ALA A 174 -12.66 11.77 -3.02
C ALA A 174 -13.92 11.04 -2.49
N ASN A 175 -13.91 9.70 -2.50
CA ASN A 175 -15.01 8.88 -2.01
C ASN A 175 -15.17 8.97 -0.47
N LEU A 176 -14.09 9.33 0.24
CA LEU A 176 -14.07 9.41 1.71
C LEU A 176 -14.35 10.82 2.28
N LYS A 177 -14.62 11.83 1.45
CA LYS A 177 -14.79 13.25 1.87
C LYS A 177 -15.77 13.48 3.02
N ARG A 178 -16.72 12.58 3.24
CA ARG A 178 -17.76 12.70 4.31
C ARG A 178 -17.46 11.80 5.51
N THR A 179 -16.23 11.34 5.65
CA THR A 179 -15.79 10.47 6.74
C THR A 179 -14.59 11.07 7.45
N ALA A 180 -14.25 10.52 8.62
CA ALA A 180 -13.01 10.86 9.32
C ALA A 180 -11.76 10.14 8.77
N VAL A 181 -11.91 9.32 7.71
CA VAL A 181 -10.80 8.58 7.12
C VAL A 181 -10.09 9.42 6.07
N THR A 182 -8.78 9.48 6.13
CA THR A 182 -7.92 10.11 5.12
C THR A 182 -7.13 9.07 4.34
N ALA A 183 -6.85 9.34 3.07
CA ALA A 183 -6.01 8.51 2.22
C ALA A 183 -4.93 9.35 1.56
N ASN A 184 -3.66 9.00 1.77
CA ASN A 184 -2.52 9.68 1.16
C ASN A 184 -1.54 8.67 0.57
N THR A 185 -0.73 9.12 -0.37
CA THR A 185 0.29 8.29 -1.02
C THR A 185 1.66 8.94 -0.95
N LEU A 186 2.72 8.15 -1.10
CA LEU A 186 4.08 8.64 -0.96
C LEU A 186 5.08 7.95 -1.88
N HIS A 187 6.22 8.61 -2.10
CA HIS A 187 7.48 7.99 -2.52
C HIS A 187 8.41 7.90 -1.30
N PRO A 188 8.93 6.70 -0.97
CA PRO A 188 9.74 6.50 0.23
C PRO A 188 11.21 6.91 0.09
N GLY A 189 11.62 7.42 -1.08
CA GLY A 189 13.00 7.61 -1.45
C GLY A 189 13.59 6.40 -2.20
N VAL A 190 14.85 6.52 -2.63
CA VAL A 190 15.63 5.43 -3.22
C VAL A 190 16.27 4.64 -2.07
N ILE A 191 15.69 3.52 -1.70
CA ILE A 191 16.06 2.74 -0.50
C ILE A 191 16.63 1.39 -0.89
N GLY A 192 17.74 0.99 -0.27
CA GLY A 192 18.52 -0.23 -0.53
C GLY A 192 17.81 -1.53 -0.13
N THR A 193 16.63 -1.78 -0.70
CA THR A 193 15.80 -2.98 -0.48
C THR A 193 16.09 -4.07 -1.51
N LYS A 194 15.54 -5.28 -1.29
CA LYS A 194 15.57 -6.36 -2.28
C LYS A 194 14.90 -5.93 -3.59
N LEU A 195 13.80 -5.18 -3.51
CA LEU A 195 13.10 -4.63 -4.68
C LEU A 195 14.02 -3.71 -5.50
N LEU A 196 14.73 -2.78 -4.85
CA LEU A 196 15.66 -1.89 -5.55
C LEU A 196 16.76 -2.68 -6.25
N ARG A 197 17.36 -3.67 -5.57
CA ARG A 197 18.40 -4.51 -6.16
C ARG A 197 17.92 -5.40 -7.31
N ALA A 198 16.65 -5.81 -7.30
CA ALA A 198 16.06 -6.59 -8.40
C ALA A 198 15.82 -5.76 -9.66
N GLY A 199 15.47 -4.48 -9.50
CA GLY A 199 15.03 -3.63 -10.64
C GLY A 199 16.01 -2.54 -11.06
N PHE A 200 16.99 -2.21 -10.21
CA PHE A 200 17.80 -1.00 -10.41
C PHE A 200 19.25 -1.22 -9.97
N SER A 201 20.18 -0.87 -10.83
CA SER A 201 21.63 -0.95 -10.55
C SER A 201 22.14 0.31 -9.84
N ILE A 202 21.45 0.74 -8.78
CA ILE A 202 21.80 1.93 -8.00
C ILE A 202 21.87 1.64 -6.50
N ALA A 203 22.75 2.34 -5.81
CA ALA A 203 22.79 2.30 -4.36
C ALA A 203 21.58 3.05 -3.78
N GLY A 204 21.05 2.56 -2.66
CA GLY A 204 19.94 3.20 -1.94
C GLY A 204 20.27 3.50 -0.49
N GLY A 205 19.51 4.41 0.11
CA GLY A 205 19.56 4.74 1.54
C GLY A 205 19.14 3.57 2.43
N LYS A 206 19.18 3.78 3.74
CA LYS A 206 18.81 2.77 4.74
C LYS A 206 17.28 2.59 4.78
N PRO A 207 16.75 1.41 5.13
CA PRO A 207 15.32 1.19 5.34
C PRO A 207 14.66 2.17 6.32
N ALA A 208 15.38 2.61 7.35
CA ALA A 208 14.90 3.60 8.30
C ALA A 208 14.60 4.97 7.65
N ASP A 209 15.40 5.38 6.65
CA ASP A 209 15.14 6.62 5.92
C ASP A 209 13.83 6.51 5.11
N GLY A 210 13.58 5.32 4.52
CA GLY A 210 12.35 5.03 3.79
C GLY A 210 11.11 4.94 4.66
N ALA A 211 11.27 4.65 5.95
CA ALA A 211 10.17 4.58 6.92
C ALA A 211 9.69 5.97 7.40
N ARG A 212 10.49 7.01 7.26
CA ARG A 212 10.16 8.36 7.78
C ARG A 212 8.81 8.89 7.25
N THR A 213 8.60 8.84 5.95
CA THR A 213 7.36 9.36 5.35
C THR A 213 6.13 8.51 5.66
N PRO A 214 6.14 7.16 5.56
CA PRO A 214 5.02 6.34 6.04
C PRO A 214 4.66 6.59 7.50
N VAL A 215 5.64 6.65 8.41
CA VAL A 215 5.42 6.94 9.83
C VAL A 215 4.83 8.33 10.03
N TYR A 216 5.36 9.35 9.35
CA TYR A 216 4.81 10.70 9.36
C TYR A 216 3.34 10.73 8.95
N LEU A 217 2.97 10.04 7.85
CA LEU A 217 1.59 9.98 7.36
C LEU A 217 0.65 9.24 8.32
N VAL A 218 1.14 8.27 9.06
CA VAL A 218 0.35 7.51 10.05
C VAL A 218 0.18 8.28 11.35
N ASP A 219 1.24 8.93 11.88
CA ASP A 219 1.29 9.33 13.30
C ASP A 219 1.20 10.84 13.53
N ASP A 220 1.56 11.68 12.56
CA ASP A 220 1.63 13.11 12.76
C ASP A 220 0.22 13.76 12.86
N ALA A 221 -0.01 14.49 13.96
CA ALA A 221 -1.27 15.18 14.22
C ALA A 221 -1.55 16.32 13.22
N ALA A 222 -0.50 16.96 12.67
CA ALA A 222 -0.65 18.04 11.68
C ALA A 222 -1.32 17.57 10.37
N LEU A 223 -1.40 16.26 10.15
CA LEU A 223 -2.05 15.66 8.98
C LEU A 223 -3.54 15.35 9.19
N ALA A 224 -4.13 15.80 10.30
CA ALA A 224 -5.57 15.66 10.50
C ALA A 224 -6.35 16.30 9.33
N GLY A 225 -7.21 15.51 8.68
CA GLY A 225 -8.00 15.97 7.53
C GLY A 225 -7.23 16.13 6.21
N VAL A 226 -5.89 15.95 6.19
CA VAL A 226 -5.10 15.98 4.95
C VAL A 226 -5.33 14.68 4.18
N SER A 227 -5.90 14.77 2.98
CA SER A 227 -6.28 13.61 2.18
C SER A 227 -6.07 13.86 0.69
N GLY A 228 -5.81 12.80 -0.09
CA GLY A 228 -5.60 12.84 -1.53
C GLY A 228 -4.26 13.42 -1.98
N ARG A 229 -3.29 13.52 -1.07
CA ARG A 229 -1.98 14.12 -1.37
C ARG A 229 -0.91 13.08 -1.62
N TYR A 230 0.09 13.49 -2.42
CA TYR A 230 1.32 12.74 -2.67
C TYR A 230 2.46 13.39 -1.90
N PHE A 231 3.27 12.56 -1.21
CA PHE A 231 4.34 13.02 -0.34
C PHE A 231 5.70 12.46 -0.76
N VAL A 232 6.71 13.32 -0.62
CA VAL A 232 8.13 12.95 -0.73
C VAL A 232 8.85 13.59 0.44
N ASP A 233 9.66 12.83 1.15
CA ASP A 233 10.42 13.30 2.32
C ASP A 233 9.56 14.14 3.31
N CYS A 234 8.44 13.57 3.73
CA CYS A 234 7.46 14.15 4.64
C CYS A 234 6.83 15.48 4.17
N ARG A 235 6.95 15.82 2.89
CA ARG A 235 6.39 17.04 2.28
C ARG A 235 5.38 16.71 1.19
N ALA A 236 4.24 17.40 1.22
CA ALA A 236 3.28 17.30 0.14
C ALA A 236 3.91 17.84 -1.17
N THR A 237 3.87 17.03 -2.20
CA THR A 237 4.53 17.28 -3.49
C THR A 237 3.54 17.04 -4.62
N THR A 238 3.70 17.74 -5.73
CA THR A 238 2.86 17.55 -6.92
C THR A 238 3.28 16.27 -7.66
N PRO A 239 2.40 15.29 -7.84
CA PRO A 239 2.69 14.11 -8.66
C PRO A 239 2.67 14.45 -10.16
N SER A 240 2.85 13.45 -11.03
CA SER A 240 2.78 13.62 -12.49
C SER A 240 1.42 14.16 -12.94
N ARG A 241 1.40 14.80 -14.13
CA ARG A 241 0.16 15.34 -14.73
C ARG A 241 -0.91 14.25 -14.89
N ALA A 242 -0.53 13.04 -15.32
CA ALA A 242 -1.47 11.92 -15.45
C ALA A 242 -2.11 11.55 -14.11
N ALA A 243 -1.35 11.60 -13.01
CA ALA A 243 -1.87 11.33 -11.68
C ALA A 243 -2.85 12.41 -11.16
N LEU A 244 -2.88 13.59 -11.75
CA LEU A 244 -3.77 14.70 -11.39
C LEU A 244 -5.08 14.71 -12.19
N ASP A 245 -5.20 13.90 -13.23
CA ASP A 245 -6.40 13.81 -14.06
C ASP A 245 -7.49 13.00 -13.33
N ASP A 246 -8.57 13.69 -12.95
CA ASP A 246 -9.67 13.06 -12.20
C ASP A 246 -10.49 12.08 -13.05
N ARG A 247 -10.62 12.31 -14.37
CA ARG A 247 -11.30 11.38 -15.28
C ARG A 247 -10.48 10.09 -15.42
N PHE A 248 -9.18 10.25 -15.57
CA PHE A 248 -8.27 9.11 -15.61
C PHE A 248 -8.30 8.34 -14.29
N ALA A 249 -8.29 9.02 -13.14
CA ALA A 249 -8.38 8.38 -11.83
C ALA A 249 -9.68 7.58 -11.66
N GLN A 250 -10.82 8.13 -12.10
CA GLN A 250 -12.10 7.41 -12.09
C GLN A 250 -12.06 6.20 -13.03
N ALA A 251 -11.53 6.34 -14.25
CA ALA A 251 -11.45 5.23 -15.20
C ALA A 251 -10.58 4.07 -14.67
N VAL A 252 -9.43 4.38 -14.02
CA VAL A 252 -8.59 3.36 -13.39
C VAL A 252 -9.31 2.70 -12.21
N TRP A 253 -10.04 3.47 -11.40
CA TRP A 253 -10.85 2.94 -10.30
C TRP A 253 -11.88 1.95 -10.80
N ASP A 254 -12.68 2.33 -11.82
CA ASP A 254 -13.75 1.50 -12.36
C ASP A 254 -13.20 0.23 -13.01
N ALA A 255 -12.12 0.35 -13.77
CA ALA A 255 -11.43 -0.78 -14.39
C ALA A 255 -10.86 -1.74 -13.34
N THR A 256 -10.27 -1.20 -12.25
CA THR A 256 -9.77 -2.01 -11.13
C THR A 256 -10.92 -2.74 -10.44
N ALA A 257 -11.99 -2.03 -10.07
CA ALA A 257 -13.14 -2.63 -9.40
C ALA A 257 -13.77 -3.75 -10.26
N ASN A 258 -13.91 -3.53 -11.57
CA ASN A 258 -14.42 -4.54 -12.48
C ASN A 258 -13.49 -5.76 -12.58
N ALA A 259 -12.17 -5.56 -12.65
CA ALA A 259 -11.20 -6.64 -12.74
C ALA A 259 -11.23 -7.55 -11.50
N VAL A 260 -11.41 -6.98 -10.31
CA VAL A 260 -11.38 -7.73 -9.04
C VAL A 260 -12.76 -7.92 -8.41
N ILE A 261 -13.84 -7.78 -9.18
CA ILE A 261 -15.23 -7.78 -8.68
C ILE A 261 -15.59 -9.05 -7.89
N ALA A 262 -14.99 -10.18 -8.24
CA ALA A 262 -15.20 -11.45 -7.54
C ALA A 262 -14.62 -11.47 -6.11
N TYR A 263 -13.82 -10.48 -5.75
CA TYR A 263 -13.12 -10.37 -4.47
C TYR A 263 -13.58 -9.16 -3.63
N LEU A 264 -14.57 -8.40 -4.08
CA LEU A 264 -15.17 -7.28 -3.36
C LEU A 264 -16.48 -7.69 -2.70
#